data_42281868ae596a267dee18004a1ed8e5
#
_entry.id   42281868ae596a267dee18004a1ed8e5
#
_cell.length_a   1.000
_cell.length_b   1.000
_cell.length_c   1.000
_cell.angle_alpha   90.00
_cell.angle_beta   90.00
_cell.angle_gamma   90.00
#
_symmetry.space_group_name_H-M   'P 1'
#
loop_
_entity.id
_entity.type
_entity.pdbx_description
1 polymer ?
#
loop_
_entity_poly.entity_id
_entity_poly.type
_entity_poly.pdbx_seq_one_letter_code
_entity_poly.pdbx_strand_id
1 'polypeptide(L)'
;MNVQLKVVTRDNWEDALKLQVKENQTKFVPAVAVSLAKVYIKPDGDNVEYIPFAIYDGNLMVGFIMHAVVKETTDMYWINGFIIDQKQQGNGFGKAALQESISLIKNTCKACKEIRLTVHKDNISAKKLYECYGFQQLGHEYNGEQVYRLFV
;
A
#
# COMPACT_ATOMS: atom_id res chain seq x y z
N MET A 1 15.34 4.01 12.66
CA MET A 1 14.54 3.29 11.66
C MET A 1 14.84 3.88 10.30
N ASN A 2 15.27 3.06 9.38
CA ASN A 2 15.65 3.48 8.03
C ASN A 2 14.79 2.74 7.00
N VAL A 3 13.54 3.18 6.84
CA VAL A 3 12.58 2.56 5.93
C VAL A 3 12.77 3.09 4.52
N GLN A 4 12.90 2.17 3.56
CA GLN A 4 13.01 2.46 2.14
C GLN A 4 12.03 1.59 1.35
N LEU A 5 11.50 2.16 0.27
CA LEU A 5 10.70 1.43 -0.70
C LEU A 5 11.57 1.09 -1.91
N LYS A 6 11.62 -0.19 -2.25
CA LYS A 6 12.35 -0.67 -3.44
C LYS A 6 11.40 -1.46 -4.32
N VAL A 7 11.39 -1.19 -5.61
CA VAL A 7 10.51 -1.90 -6.55
C VAL A 7 10.78 -3.40 -6.46
N VAL A 8 9.72 -4.19 -6.48
CA VAL A 8 9.83 -5.65 -6.56
C VAL A 8 10.29 -6.02 -7.96
N THR A 9 11.40 -6.78 -8.03
CA THR A 9 12.05 -7.18 -9.26
C THR A 9 12.37 -8.67 -9.23
N ARG A 10 13.05 -9.15 -10.27
CA ARG A 10 13.56 -10.53 -10.31
C ARG A 10 14.54 -10.86 -9.18
N ASP A 11 15.12 -9.85 -8.54
CA ASP A 11 16.12 -10.03 -7.50
C ASP A 11 15.54 -10.20 -6.10
N ASN A 12 14.30 -9.73 -5.85
CA ASN A 12 13.69 -9.74 -4.52
C ASN A 12 12.26 -10.31 -4.46
N TRP A 13 11.69 -10.72 -5.60
CA TRP A 13 10.28 -11.14 -5.65
C TRP A 13 10.00 -12.39 -4.81
N GLU A 14 10.95 -13.33 -4.73
CA GLU A 14 10.76 -14.55 -3.94
C GLU A 14 10.68 -14.24 -2.44
N ASP A 15 11.51 -13.32 -1.97
CA ASP A 15 11.42 -12.85 -0.58
C ASP A 15 10.10 -12.11 -0.33
N ALA A 16 9.63 -11.33 -1.30
CA ALA A 16 8.33 -10.66 -1.18
C ALA A 16 7.17 -11.66 -1.05
N LEU A 17 7.23 -12.79 -1.75
CA LEU A 17 6.21 -13.84 -1.65
C LEU A 17 6.15 -14.51 -0.27
N LYS A 18 7.22 -14.44 0.52
CA LYS A 18 7.30 -15.03 1.86
C LYS A 18 6.67 -14.13 2.95
N LEU A 19 6.39 -12.87 2.64
CA LEU A 19 5.76 -11.94 3.58
C LEU A 19 4.36 -12.43 3.91
N GLN A 20 4.02 -12.45 5.20
CA GLN A 20 2.73 -12.93 5.69
C GLN A 20 2.24 -12.07 6.83
N VAL A 21 0.98 -11.69 6.80
CA VAL A 21 0.30 -11.11 7.97
C VAL A 21 -0.09 -12.21 8.96
N LYS A 22 -0.52 -11.83 10.16
CA LYS A 22 -1.06 -12.78 11.13
C LYS A 22 -2.28 -13.48 10.58
N GLU A 23 -2.55 -14.71 11.01
CA GLU A 23 -3.66 -15.52 10.52
C GLU A 23 -5.01 -14.78 10.60
N ASN A 24 -5.26 -14.08 11.70
CA ASN A 24 -6.51 -13.31 11.89
C ASN A 24 -6.58 -12.03 11.02
N GLN A 25 -5.54 -11.71 10.26
CA GLN A 25 -5.47 -10.54 9.37
C GLN A 25 -5.58 -10.93 7.89
N THR A 26 -5.57 -12.22 7.56
CA THR A 26 -5.53 -12.67 6.15
C THR A 26 -6.77 -12.25 5.35
N LYS A 27 -7.90 -12.04 6.00
CA LYS A 27 -9.13 -11.54 5.36
C LYS A 27 -9.08 -10.04 5.03
N PHE A 28 -8.13 -9.30 5.58
CA PHE A 28 -8.05 -7.84 5.43
C PHE A 28 -7.27 -7.40 4.20
N VAL A 29 -6.35 -8.23 3.73
CA VAL A 29 -5.40 -7.88 2.67
C VAL A 29 -5.16 -9.08 1.76
N PRO A 30 -4.89 -8.86 0.45
CA PRO A 30 -4.50 -9.95 -0.43
C PRO A 30 -3.09 -10.45 -0.11
N ALA A 31 -2.79 -11.69 -0.46
CA ALA A 31 -1.42 -12.18 -0.48
C ALA A 31 -0.60 -11.38 -1.49
N VAL A 32 0.71 -11.27 -1.26
CA VAL A 32 1.61 -10.54 -2.15
C VAL A 32 1.52 -11.05 -3.59
N ALA A 33 1.40 -12.38 -3.78
CA ALA A 33 1.26 -12.97 -5.12
C ALA A 33 0.05 -12.39 -5.89
N VAL A 34 -1.06 -12.15 -5.21
CA VAL A 34 -2.26 -11.56 -5.83
C VAL A 34 -1.98 -10.12 -6.25
N SER A 35 -1.33 -9.33 -5.40
CA SER A 35 -0.95 -7.95 -5.73
C SER A 35 0.03 -7.91 -6.91
N LEU A 36 1.01 -8.80 -6.96
CA LEU A 36 1.95 -8.89 -8.08
C LEU A 36 1.25 -9.28 -9.39
N ALA A 37 0.24 -10.15 -9.33
CA ALA A 37 -0.54 -10.51 -10.52
C ALA A 37 -1.27 -9.29 -11.12
N LYS A 38 -1.70 -8.34 -10.29
CA LYS A 38 -2.40 -7.12 -10.75
C LYS A 38 -1.52 -6.24 -11.64
N VAL A 39 -0.20 -6.30 -11.48
CA VAL A 39 0.75 -5.55 -12.32
C VAL A 39 0.57 -5.91 -13.79
N TYR A 40 0.34 -7.19 -14.09
CA TYR A 40 0.11 -7.67 -15.45
C TYR A 40 -1.36 -7.58 -15.86
N ILE A 41 -2.27 -8.00 -14.99
CA ILE A 41 -3.71 -8.10 -15.31
C ILE A 41 -4.37 -6.74 -15.44
N LYS A 42 -3.94 -5.75 -14.64
CA LYS A 42 -4.49 -4.40 -14.61
C LYS A 42 -6.00 -4.38 -14.45
N PRO A 43 -6.54 -4.90 -13.33
CA PRO A 43 -7.98 -5.07 -13.16
C PRO A 43 -8.77 -3.76 -13.15
N ASP A 44 -8.12 -2.63 -12.90
CA ASP A 44 -8.78 -1.32 -12.84
C ASP A 44 -8.67 -0.53 -14.15
N GLY A 45 -8.04 -1.09 -15.19
CA GLY A 45 -7.93 -0.50 -16.51
C GLY A 45 -6.52 -0.44 -17.06
N ASP A 46 -6.41 -0.38 -18.40
CA ASP A 46 -5.12 -0.40 -19.09
C ASP A 46 -4.26 0.85 -18.82
N ASN A 47 -4.90 1.96 -18.46
CA ASN A 47 -4.22 3.22 -18.17
C ASN A 47 -3.73 3.32 -16.71
N VAL A 48 -4.02 2.34 -15.87
CA VAL A 48 -3.52 2.30 -14.49
C VAL A 48 -2.14 1.65 -14.46
N GLU A 49 -1.18 2.34 -13.89
CA GLU A 49 0.16 1.81 -13.64
C GLU A 49 0.22 1.24 -12.23
N TYR A 50 0.51 -0.04 -12.12
CA TYR A 50 0.67 -0.74 -10.83
C TYR A 50 2.16 -0.88 -10.54
N ILE A 51 2.62 -0.32 -9.43
CA ILE A 51 4.03 -0.32 -9.05
C ILE A 51 4.16 -1.01 -7.70
N PRO A 52 4.69 -2.25 -7.66
CA PRO A 52 4.85 -3.01 -6.42
C PRO A 52 6.18 -2.65 -5.75
N PHE A 53 6.13 -2.37 -4.44
CA PHE A 53 7.31 -2.07 -3.65
C PHE A 53 7.46 -3.04 -2.50
N ALA A 54 8.69 -3.50 -2.28
CA ALA A 54 9.09 -4.13 -1.03
C ALA A 54 9.54 -3.04 -0.05
N ILE A 55 9.14 -3.18 1.19
CA ILE A 55 9.49 -2.25 2.28
C ILE A 55 10.69 -2.85 3.01
N TYR A 56 11.76 -2.06 3.12
CA TYR A 56 12.99 -2.47 3.80
C TYR A 56 13.30 -1.58 4.99
N ASP A 57 13.84 -2.21 6.04
CA ASP A 57 14.59 -1.53 7.10
C ASP A 57 16.05 -1.98 6.94
N GLY A 58 16.89 -1.11 6.40
CA GLY A 58 18.24 -1.50 6.00
C GLY A 58 18.19 -2.61 4.93
N ASN A 59 18.74 -3.78 5.24
CA ASN A 59 18.75 -4.93 4.34
C ASN A 59 17.62 -5.94 4.63
N LEU A 60 16.79 -5.67 5.63
CA LEU A 60 15.70 -6.56 6.03
C LEU A 60 14.41 -6.15 5.34
N MET A 61 13.81 -7.05 4.56
CA MET A 61 12.48 -6.84 4.00
C MET A 61 11.43 -7.02 5.11
N VAL A 62 10.66 -5.96 5.39
CA VAL A 62 9.68 -5.95 6.48
C VAL A 62 8.23 -5.91 6.00
N GLY A 63 8.00 -5.64 4.72
CA GLY A 63 6.63 -5.54 4.21
C GLY A 63 6.55 -5.30 2.71
N PHE A 64 5.33 -5.03 2.26
CA PHE A 64 5.00 -4.80 0.86
C PHE A 64 3.96 -3.69 0.77
N ILE A 65 4.02 -2.90 -0.27
CA ILE A 65 3.01 -1.88 -0.60
C ILE A 65 2.99 -1.69 -2.11
N MET A 66 1.82 -1.43 -2.67
CA MET A 66 1.68 -1.21 -4.11
C MET A 66 1.01 0.12 -4.39
N HIS A 67 1.49 0.84 -5.38
CA HIS A 67 0.81 2.03 -5.91
C HIS A 67 0.04 1.63 -7.17
N ALA A 68 -1.17 2.16 -7.31
CA ALA A 68 -1.96 2.08 -8.53
C ALA A 68 -2.29 3.51 -8.93
N VAL A 69 -1.68 3.99 -10.01
CA VAL A 69 -1.73 5.42 -10.36
C VAL A 69 -2.07 5.64 -11.83
N VAL A 70 -2.78 6.73 -12.08
CA VAL A 70 -2.94 7.30 -13.43
C VAL A 70 -2.25 8.65 -13.40
N LYS A 71 -1.05 8.73 -13.98
CA LYS A 71 -0.24 9.94 -13.98
C LYS A 71 -0.97 11.09 -14.70
N GLU A 72 -0.66 12.31 -14.27
CA GLU A 72 -1.24 13.56 -14.80
C GLU A 72 -2.70 13.77 -14.42
N THR A 73 -3.31 12.89 -13.64
CA THR A 73 -4.59 13.15 -12.98
C THR A 73 -4.35 13.78 -11.60
N THR A 74 -5.40 14.31 -10.99
CA THR A 74 -5.29 14.91 -9.65
C THR A 74 -5.65 13.95 -8.52
N ASP A 75 -6.41 12.88 -8.81
CA ASP A 75 -7.06 12.04 -7.80
C ASP A 75 -7.00 10.53 -8.07
N MET A 76 -6.33 10.09 -9.14
CA MET A 76 -6.22 8.68 -9.48
C MET A 76 -4.91 8.09 -8.95
N TYR A 77 -4.74 8.13 -7.63
CA TYR A 77 -3.55 7.62 -6.93
C TYR A 77 -4.00 6.80 -5.73
N TRP A 78 -3.74 5.48 -5.82
CA TRP A 78 -4.19 4.52 -4.82
C TRP A 78 -3.01 3.78 -4.20
N ILE A 79 -3.11 3.52 -2.91
CA ILE A 79 -2.22 2.64 -2.17
C ILE A 79 -2.96 1.32 -1.96
N ASN A 80 -2.36 0.21 -2.39
CA ASN A 80 -2.97 -1.11 -2.37
C ASN A 80 -2.05 -2.15 -1.73
N GLY A 81 -2.63 -3.24 -1.26
CA GLY A 81 -1.89 -4.43 -0.86
C GLY A 81 -0.87 -4.20 0.25
N PHE A 82 -1.07 -3.19 1.07
CA PHE A 82 -0.13 -2.77 2.11
C PHE A 82 -0.13 -3.76 3.27
N ILE A 83 1.02 -4.41 3.48
CA ILE A 83 1.21 -5.33 4.60
C ILE A 83 2.58 -5.11 5.27
N ILE A 84 2.62 -5.36 6.57
CA ILE A 84 3.88 -5.55 7.33
C ILE A 84 3.92 -7.01 7.75
N ASP A 85 5.06 -7.65 7.51
CA ASP A 85 5.25 -9.05 7.89
C ASP A 85 4.93 -9.27 9.37
N GLN A 86 4.27 -10.38 9.68
CA GLN A 86 3.81 -10.67 11.05
C GLN A 86 4.92 -10.60 12.10
N LYS A 87 6.15 -10.95 11.70
CA LYS A 87 7.31 -10.92 12.60
C LYS A 87 7.82 -9.51 12.88
N GLN A 88 7.39 -8.55 12.07
CA GLN A 88 7.88 -7.16 12.11
C GLN A 88 6.82 -6.16 12.57
N GLN A 89 5.60 -6.62 12.82
CA GLN A 89 4.52 -5.75 13.29
C GLN A 89 4.78 -5.21 14.69
N GLY A 90 4.21 -4.06 15.02
CA GLY A 90 4.35 -3.44 16.33
C GLY A 90 5.65 -2.65 16.54
N ASN A 91 6.44 -2.47 15.48
CA ASN A 91 7.73 -1.75 15.52
C ASN A 91 7.70 -0.38 14.83
N GLY A 92 6.54 0.09 14.41
CA GLY A 92 6.40 1.38 13.74
C GLY A 92 6.66 1.38 12.24
N PHE A 93 6.91 0.23 11.63
CA PHE A 93 7.19 0.14 10.19
C PHE A 93 6.00 0.54 9.33
N GLY A 94 4.78 0.25 9.76
CA GLY A 94 3.58 0.64 9.03
C GLY A 94 3.47 2.15 8.84
N LYS A 95 3.68 2.91 9.91
CA LYS A 95 3.66 4.37 9.87
C LYS A 95 4.77 4.92 8.99
N ALA A 96 5.99 4.42 9.16
CA ALA A 96 7.14 4.87 8.39
C ALA A 96 6.99 4.55 6.89
N ALA A 97 6.51 3.36 6.56
CA ALA A 97 6.27 2.95 5.17
C ALA A 97 5.16 3.77 4.51
N LEU A 98 4.08 4.05 5.23
CA LEU A 98 3.01 4.91 4.72
C LEU A 98 3.54 6.32 4.40
N GLN A 99 4.35 6.87 5.29
CA GLN A 99 4.96 8.19 5.09
C GLN A 99 5.88 8.21 3.86
N GLU A 100 6.73 7.20 3.70
CA GLU A 100 7.61 7.07 2.54
C GLU A 100 6.80 6.92 1.24
N SER A 101 5.73 6.13 1.29
CA SER A 101 4.84 5.90 0.14
C SER A 101 4.20 7.21 -0.34
N ILE A 102 3.65 7.98 0.59
CA ILE A 102 3.02 9.29 0.28
C ILE A 102 4.07 10.25 -0.27
N SER A 103 5.25 10.32 0.34
CA SER A 103 6.35 11.17 -0.14
C SER A 103 6.78 10.80 -1.55
N LEU A 104 6.88 9.50 -1.85
CA LEU A 104 7.27 9.02 -3.16
C LEU A 104 6.23 9.40 -4.23
N ILE A 105 4.94 9.24 -3.94
CA ILE A 105 3.87 9.65 -4.87
C ILE A 105 3.94 11.16 -5.12
N LYS A 106 4.06 11.96 -4.08
CA LYS A 106 4.14 13.43 -4.19
C LYS A 106 5.34 13.88 -5.02
N ASN A 107 6.47 13.20 -4.86
CA ASN A 107 7.71 13.57 -5.55
C ASN A 107 7.73 13.11 -7.01
N THR A 108 7.08 12.01 -7.34
CA THR A 108 7.07 11.45 -8.70
C THR A 108 5.84 11.85 -9.52
N CYS A 109 4.75 12.21 -8.87
CA CYS A 109 3.47 12.56 -9.50
C CYS A 109 3.04 13.96 -9.08
N LYS A 110 3.60 14.97 -9.73
CA LYS A 110 3.41 16.39 -9.33
C LYS A 110 1.96 16.87 -9.46
N ALA A 111 1.16 16.26 -10.33
CA ALA A 111 -0.26 16.60 -10.48
C ALA A 111 -1.13 16.04 -9.33
N CYS A 112 -0.63 15.12 -8.56
CA CYS A 112 -1.38 14.46 -7.48
C CYS A 112 -1.81 15.46 -6.42
N LYS A 113 -3.11 15.51 -6.13
CA LYS A 113 -3.69 16.31 -5.05
C LYS A 113 -4.40 15.48 -4.02
N GLU A 114 -4.64 14.21 -4.31
CA GLU A 114 -5.42 13.33 -3.46
C GLU A 114 -4.89 11.90 -3.60
N ILE A 115 -4.66 11.23 -2.47
CA ILE A 115 -4.28 9.82 -2.41
C ILE A 115 -5.40 9.07 -1.71
N ARG A 116 -5.82 7.94 -2.29
CA ARG A 116 -6.88 7.09 -1.78
C ARG A 116 -6.36 5.70 -1.41
N LEU A 117 -7.10 5.05 -0.53
CA LEU A 117 -6.91 3.64 -0.20
C LEU A 117 -8.24 3.06 0.26
N THR A 118 -8.31 1.74 0.29
CA THR A 118 -9.44 1.05 0.86
C THR A 118 -8.99 0.25 2.08
N VAL A 119 -9.91 0.03 3.01
CA VAL A 119 -9.65 -0.74 4.21
C VAL A 119 -10.89 -1.55 4.59
N HIS A 120 -10.67 -2.81 4.97
CA HIS A 120 -11.75 -3.66 5.49
C HIS A 120 -12.33 -3.03 6.76
N LYS A 121 -13.66 -3.01 6.87
CA LYS A 121 -14.36 -2.37 8.00
C LYS A 121 -13.90 -2.86 9.38
N ASP A 122 -13.47 -4.11 9.47
CA ASP A 122 -13.04 -4.73 10.73
C ASP A 122 -11.53 -4.62 10.98
N ASN A 123 -10.78 -4.02 10.05
CA ASN A 123 -9.34 -3.81 10.22
C ASN A 123 -9.09 -2.53 11.02
N ILE A 124 -9.35 -2.60 12.32
CA ILE A 124 -9.30 -1.45 13.23
C ILE A 124 -7.90 -0.86 13.33
N SER A 125 -6.88 -1.71 13.33
CA SER A 125 -5.48 -1.29 13.41
C SER A 125 -5.09 -0.40 12.21
N ALA A 126 -5.44 -0.84 11.00
CA ALA A 126 -5.17 -0.07 9.79
C ALA A 126 -5.98 1.22 9.75
N LYS A 127 -7.25 1.18 10.13
CA LYS A 127 -8.09 2.38 10.19
C LYS A 127 -7.49 3.44 11.10
N LYS A 128 -7.02 3.05 12.28
CA LYS A 128 -6.33 3.96 13.21
C LYS A 128 -5.07 4.56 12.62
N LEU A 129 -4.26 3.74 11.94
CA LEU A 129 -3.05 4.20 11.28
C LEU A 129 -3.37 5.28 10.24
N TYR A 130 -4.34 5.02 9.37
CA TYR A 130 -4.72 5.96 8.31
C TYR A 130 -5.33 7.23 8.86
N GLU A 131 -6.24 7.13 9.83
CA GLU A 131 -6.88 8.28 10.47
C GLU A 131 -5.86 9.15 11.22
N CYS A 132 -4.91 8.53 11.93
CA CYS A 132 -3.83 9.26 12.60
C CYS A 132 -2.93 10.01 11.63
N TYR A 133 -2.75 9.50 10.41
CA TYR A 133 -1.97 10.18 9.39
C TYR A 133 -2.73 11.36 8.76
N GLY A 134 -4.05 11.36 8.84
CA GLY A 134 -4.90 12.41 8.29
C GLY A 134 -5.86 11.95 7.20
N PHE A 135 -5.90 10.65 6.88
CA PHE A 135 -6.89 10.11 5.95
C PHE A 135 -8.29 10.24 6.54
N GLN A 136 -9.25 10.55 5.67
CA GLN A 136 -10.65 10.68 6.02
C GLN A 136 -11.51 9.69 5.26
N GLN A 137 -12.45 9.05 5.95
CA GLN A 137 -13.41 8.14 5.34
C GLN A 137 -14.39 8.93 4.47
N LEU A 138 -14.62 8.47 3.24
CA LEU A 138 -15.50 9.13 2.28
C LEU A 138 -16.96 8.73 2.38
N GLY A 139 -17.30 7.69 3.16
CA GLY A 139 -18.68 7.25 3.34
C GLY A 139 -19.21 6.34 2.23
N HIS A 140 -18.35 5.88 1.32
CA HIS A 140 -18.72 4.88 0.30
C HIS A 140 -17.70 3.74 0.28
N GLU A 141 -18.05 2.66 -0.41
CA GLU A 141 -17.23 1.46 -0.51
C GLU A 141 -16.77 1.24 -1.94
N TYR A 142 -15.64 0.54 -2.08
CA TYR A 142 -15.12 0.03 -3.33
C TYR A 142 -14.72 -1.43 -3.11
N ASN A 143 -15.28 -2.35 -3.90
CA ASN A 143 -15.08 -3.80 -3.75
C ASN A 143 -15.33 -4.32 -2.32
N GLY A 144 -16.34 -3.75 -1.64
CA GLY A 144 -16.71 -4.16 -0.27
C GLY A 144 -15.85 -3.56 0.84
N GLU A 145 -14.90 -2.69 0.50
CA GLU A 145 -14.04 -2.04 1.47
C GLU A 145 -14.33 -0.54 1.56
N GLN A 146 -14.11 0.04 2.74
CA GLN A 146 -14.30 1.47 2.98
C GLN A 146 -13.21 2.29 2.30
N VAL A 147 -13.60 3.38 1.63
CA VAL A 147 -12.68 4.26 0.93
C VAL A 147 -12.26 5.41 1.84
N TYR A 148 -10.96 5.63 1.92
CA TYR A 148 -10.33 6.74 2.63
C TYR A 148 -9.52 7.58 1.66
N ARG A 149 -9.39 8.88 1.94
CA ARG A 149 -8.54 9.77 1.15
C ARG A 149 -7.71 10.70 2.03
N LEU A 150 -6.59 11.14 1.46
CA LEU A 150 -5.73 12.17 2.02
C LEU A 150 -5.49 13.23 0.93
N PHE A 151 -5.73 14.49 1.25
CA PHE A 151 -5.29 15.60 0.40
C PHE A 151 -3.79 15.84 0.60
N VAL A 152 -3.07 16.07 -0.48
CA VAL A 152 -1.62 16.27 -0.48
C VAL A 152 -1.21 17.55 -1.23
#